data_9f70d4c4629a4246d0e8db2900ee5115
#
_entry.id   9f70d4c4629a4246d0e8db2900ee5115
#
_cell.length_a   1.000
_cell.length_b   1.000
_cell.length_c   1.000
_cell.angle_alpha   90.00
_cell.angle_beta   90.00
_cell.angle_gamma   90.00
#
_symmetry.space_group_name_H-M   'P 1'
#
loop_
_entity.id
_entity.type
_entity.pdbx_description
1 polymer ?
#
loop_
_entity_poly.entity_id
_entity_poly.type
_entity_poly.pdbx_seq_one_letter_code
_entity_poly.pdbx_strand_id
1 'polypeptide(L)'
;MSNDTSKQSVLFDDLADKVVVARFDQPQASSDGGAVLLKGCDQALGLTAAMAACLEEWRQQAKVRHDLDELLRQRVFAIACGYADANDAARLAHDPIQKLLVGRDAVNGAALASQPTLSRFENAVDSRTLYRMGAALADSVIARHRRRLKGKAKRITIDLDPTDDPTHGAQQLSFFNGHYGNWCYLPVAGFVTFNDEPEQYLVAYVLRPGNAPATLGAIGILKRLMQRLRAAFPRAQLRVRLDGGFACPELFDFLDAQRVKYVIAMGRNNTLKQHAEPLMEVAREMTARSGQTEHVYGECAYSARSWSRERRVVIKAEVVRLHGRLPKENPRFVVTNHTGSPEQVYTKLYCARGEIENRIKELHHGLEIDRTSCTRFQANQLRVLLTAAAYALMQELRLRAGDTCCARSQVSTLRDRLLKLGVWIETSVRRVVLHLPMGTPFADEWRRIARSIGAVPA
;
A
#
# COMPACT_ATOMS: atom_id res chain seq x y z
N MET A 1 13.17 -41.62 -21.23
CA MET A 1 13.53 -40.31 -21.86
C MET A 1 12.36 -39.43 -21.71
N SER A 2 12.34 -38.55 -20.70
CA SER A 2 11.29 -37.54 -20.56
C SER A 2 11.51 -36.47 -21.65
N ASN A 3 10.59 -36.38 -22.61
CA ASN A 3 10.58 -35.29 -23.57
C ASN A 3 10.34 -33.97 -22.77
N ASP A 4 11.44 -33.27 -22.50
CA ASP A 4 11.40 -31.95 -21.90
C ASP A 4 10.88 -30.92 -22.97
N THR A 5 9.55 -30.86 -23.10
CA THR A 5 8.87 -29.96 -24.04
C THR A 5 9.13 -28.48 -23.75
N SER A 6 9.71 -28.15 -22.56
CA SER A 6 10.02 -26.77 -22.17
C SER A 6 11.15 -26.14 -23.00
N LYS A 7 11.95 -26.95 -23.71
CA LYS A 7 13.05 -26.50 -24.59
C LYS A 7 12.71 -26.60 -26.09
N GLN A 8 11.50 -27.03 -26.42
CA GLN A 8 11.10 -27.14 -27.81
C GLN A 8 10.90 -25.76 -28.44
N SER A 9 11.51 -25.53 -29.59
CA SER A 9 11.29 -24.32 -30.38
C SER A 9 9.84 -24.28 -30.89
N VAL A 10 9.23 -23.12 -30.89
CA VAL A 10 7.90 -22.87 -31.46
C VAL A 10 8.10 -22.26 -32.83
N LEU A 11 7.43 -22.83 -33.83
CA LEU A 11 7.55 -22.45 -35.23
C LEU A 11 6.23 -21.82 -35.69
N PHE A 12 6.36 -20.73 -36.43
CA PHE A 12 5.25 -20.00 -37.05
C PHE A 12 5.50 -19.93 -38.55
N ASP A 13 4.82 -20.78 -39.32
CA ASP A 13 5.07 -20.92 -40.73
C ASP A 13 4.53 -19.74 -41.56
N ASP A 14 3.34 -19.21 -41.18
CA ASP A 14 2.59 -18.22 -42.01
C ASP A 14 2.56 -16.82 -41.34
N LEU A 15 3.44 -16.52 -40.38
CA LEU A 15 3.42 -15.24 -39.68
C LEU A 15 4.08 -14.10 -40.48
N ALA A 16 5.04 -14.43 -41.35
CA ALA A 16 5.80 -13.48 -42.16
C ALA A 16 6.33 -14.21 -43.43
N ASP A 17 7.00 -13.45 -44.32
CA ASP A 17 7.62 -14.01 -45.55
C ASP A 17 8.72 -15.07 -45.24
N LYS A 18 9.22 -15.09 -43.98
CA LYS A 18 10.19 -16.04 -43.49
C LYS A 18 9.59 -16.80 -42.30
N VAL A 19 9.95 -18.06 -42.16
CA VAL A 19 9.59 -18.86 -41.00
C VAL A 19 10.14 -18.19 -39.71
N VAL A 20 9.25 -17.95 -38.75
CA VAL A 20 9.59 -17.37 -37.44
C VAL A 20 9.72 -18.49 -36.42
N VAL A 21 10.88 -18.56 -35.75
CA VAL A 21 11.17 -19.56 -34.72
C VAL A 21 11.45 -18.87 -33.38
N ALA A 22 10.67 -19.19 -32.35
CA ALA A 22 10.90 -18.71 -30.97
C ALA A 22 11.58 -19.79 -30.12
N ARG A 23 12.62 -19.39 -29.37
CA ARG A 23 13.36 -20.27 -28.46
C ARG A 23 13.59 -19.59 -27.12
N PHE A 24 13.46 -20.35 -26.04
CA PHE A 24 13.79 -19.91 -24.69
C PHE A 24 15.16 -20.50 -24.28
N ASP A 25 16.22 -20.01 -24.91
CA ASP A 25 17.59 -20.55 -24.82
C ASP A 25 18.63 -19.52 -24.32
N GLN A 26 18.20 -18.38 -23.80
CA GLN A 26 19.06 -17.29 -23.36
C GLN A 26 19.18 -17.23 -21.83
N PRO A 27 20.15 -17.93 -21.19
CA PRO A 27 20.26 -18.03 -19.73
C PRO A 27 20.68 -16.70 -19.06
N GLN A 28 21.23 -15.75 -19.85
CA GLN A 28 21.65 -14.45 -19.38
C GLN A 28 20.60 -13.36 -19.65
N ALA A 29 19.41 -13.75 -20.07
CA ALA A 29 18.31 -12.83 -20.31
C ALA A 29 17.28 -12.86 -19.16
N SER A 30 16.59 -11.75 -18.97
CA SER A 30 15.46 -11.61 -18.05
C SER A 30 14.39 -10.68 -18.64
N SER A 31 13.16 -10.86 -18.21
CA SER A 31 12.07 -9.92 -18.51
C SER A 31 11.98 -8.76 -17.51
N ASP A 32 12.77 -8.76 -16.45
CA ASP A 32 12.69 -7.84 -15.33
C ASP A 32 13.85 -6.81 -15.31
N GLY A 33 14.44 -6.50 -16.48
CA GLY A 33 15.65 -5.68 -16.59
C GLY A 33 15.57 -4.32 -15.93
N GLY A 34 14.38 -3.73 -15.88
CA GLY A 34 14.16 -2.44 -15.22
C GLY A 34 14.08 -2.50 -13.69
N ALA A 35 13.99 -3.70 -13.11
CA ALA A 35 13.84 -3.87 -11.66
C ALA A 35 15.07 -3.41 -10.84
N VAL A 36 16.19 -3.17 -11.48
CA VAL A 36 17.37 -2.54 -10.84
C VAL A 36 17.04 -1.15 -10.26
N LEU A 37 16.03 -0.45 -10.80
CA LEU A 37 15.53 0.79 -10.21
C LEU A 37 14.95 0.57 -8.81
N LEU A 38 14.29 -0.56 -8.57
CA LEU A 38 13.76 -0.91 -7.23
C LEU A 38 14.89 -1.12 -6.23
N LYS A 39 15.99 -1.75 -6.64
CA LYS A 39 17.17 -1.90 -5.79
C LYS A 39 17.74 -0.55 -5.38
N GLY A 40 17.83 0.39 -6.33
CA GLY A 40 18.25 1.76 -6.04
C GLY A 40 17.26 2.50 -5.10
N CYS A 41 15.97 2.31 -5.29
CA CYS A 41 14.95 2.84 -4.37
C CYS A 41 15.09 2.24 -2.96
N ASP A 42 15.32 0.93 -2.85
CA ASP A 42 15.52 0.27 -1.57
C ASP A 42 16.76 0.78 -0.85
N GLN A 43 17.87 0.95 -1.55
CA GLN A 43 19.10 1.55 -0.99
C GLN A 43 18.84 2.97 -0.45
N ALA A 44 18.07 3.79 -1.17
CA ALA A 44 17.72 5.14 -0.74
C ALA A 44 16.79 5.17 0.48
N LEU A 45 15.88 4.19 0.60
CA LEU A 45 14.99 4.03 1.75
C LEU A 45 15.68 3.35 2.94
N GLY A 46 16.56 2.39 2.69
CA GLY A 46 17.10 1.45 3.67
C GLY A 46 16.05 0.47 4.18
N LEU A 47 14.98 0.20 3.39
CA LEU A 47 13.77 -0.46 3.84
C LEU A 47 13.99 -1.94 4.12
N THR A 48 14.46 -2.71 3.12
CA THR A 48 14.65 -4.16 3.30
C THR A 48 15.69 -4.46 4.36
N ALA A 49 16.77 -3.68 4.44
CA ALA A 49 17.78 -3.81 5.49
C ALA A 49 17.22 -3.55 6.89
N ALA A 50 16.39 -2.50 7.06
CA ALA A 50 15.75 -2.19 8.33
C ALA A 50 14.76 -3.28 8.76
N MET A 51 14.01 -3.86 7.83
CA MET A 51 13.09 -4.96 8.11
C MET A 51 13.85 -6.26 8.42
N ALA A 52 14.92 -6.57 7.68
CA ALA A 52 15.75 -7.74 7.90
C ALA A 52 16.47 -7.71 9.25
N ALA A 53 16.89 -6.53 9.71
CA ALA A 53 17.48 -6.36 11.04
C ALA A 53 16.52 -6.70 12.20
N CYS A 54 15.22 -6.86 11.93
CA CYS A 54 14.26 -7.33 12.92
C CYS A 54 14.21 -8.86 13.04
N LEU A 55 14.75 -9.57 12.06
CA LEU A 55 14.77 -11.04 12.01
C LEU A 55 15.91 -11.58 12.84
N GLU A 56 15.69 -12.71 13.47
CA GLU A 56 16.71 -13.41 14.25
C GLU A 56 17.01 -14.75 13.59
N GLU A 57 18.29 -15.02 13.29
CA GLU A 57 18.71 -16.27 12.66
C GLU A 57 18.75 -17.39 13.70
N TRP A 58 17.79 -18.30 13.61
CA TRP A 58 17.65 -19.43 14.52
C TRP A 58 18.19 -20.75 13.92
N ARG A 59 18.53 -20.77 12.64
CA ARG A 59 19.05 -21.95 11.95
C ARG A 59 20.54 -22.12 12.24
N GLN A 60 21.00 -23.37 12.18
CA GLN A 60 22.44 -23.67 12.29
C GLN A 60 23.22 -22.99 11.15
N GLN A 61 24.16 -22.10 11.48
CA GLN A 61 24.88 -21.26 10.52
C GLN A 61 25.51 -22.08 9.38
N ALA A 62 26.12 -23.24 9.67
CA ALA A 62 26.75 -24.09 8.67
C ALA A 62 25.77 -24.68 7.65
N LYS A 63 24.45 -24.64 7.91
CA LYS A 63 23.39 -25.14 7.02
C LYS A 63 22.63 -24.04 6.31
N VAL A 64 22.93 -22.77 6.58
CA VAL A 64 22.26 -21.62 5.95
C VAL A 64 22.84 -21.43 4.55
N ARG A 65 22.02 -21.66 3.52
CA ARG A 65 22.34 -21.39 2.10
C ARG A 65 21.83 -20.04 1.65
N HIS A 66 20.76 -19.56 2.27
CA HIS A 66 20.09 -18.29 2.02
C HIS A 66 19.88 -17.65 3.38
N ASP A 67 20.48 -16.51 3.64
CA ASP A 67 20.25 -15.77 4.88
C ASP A 67 18.86 -15.13 4.89
N LEU A 68 18.43 -14.66 6.06
CA LEU A 68 17.09 -14.10 6.24
C LEU A 68 16.89 -12.79 5.46
N ASP A 69 17.95 -12.02 5.29
CA ASP A 69 17.94 -10.78 4.52
C ASP A 69 17.73 -11.08 3.03
N GLU A 70 18.42 -12.09 2.51
CA GLU A 70 18.24 -12.54 1.13
C GLU A 70 16.81 -13.04 0.89
N LEU A 71 16.26 -13.87 1.80
CA LEU A 71 14.89 -14.39 1.67
C LEU A 71 13.86 -13.27 1.67
N LEU A 72 14.04 -12.28 2.55
CA LEU A 72 13.18 -11.10 2.61
C LEU A 72 13.24 -10.31 1.31
N ARG A 73 14.44 -9.99 0.82
CA ARG A 73 14.65 -9.26 -0.44
C ARG A 73 14.06 -10.01 -1.62
N GLN A 74 14.31 -11.32 -1.72
CA GLN A 74 13.76 -12.15 -2.79
C GLN A 74 12.24 -12.03 -2.87
N ARG A 75 11.54 -12.07 -1.73
CA ARG A 75 10.08 -11.93 -1.69
C ARG A 75 9.63 -10.51 -2.05
N VAL A 76 10.23 -9.49 -1.45
CA VAL A 76 9.83 -8.08 -1.69
C VAL A 76 10.01 -7.69 -3.14
N PHE A 77 11.16 -8.01 -3.76
CA PHE A 77 11.41 -7.67 -5.16
C PHE A 77 10.56 -8.49 -6.12
N ALA A 78 10.35 -9.79 -5.85
CA ALA A 78 9.47 -10.61 -6.64
C ALA A 78 8.03 -10.06 -6.65
N ILE A 79 7.46 -9.70 -5.50
CA ILE A 79 6.13 -9.10 -5.39
C ILE A 79 6.06 -7.78 -6.18
N ALA A 80 7.04 -6.90 -6.04
CA ALA A 80 7.09 -5.64 -6.79
C ALA A 80 7.14 -5.87 -8.32
N CYS A 81 7.83 -6.91 -8.76
CA CYS A 81 7.89 -7.34 -10.17
C CYS A 81 6.62 -8.08 -10.65
N GLY A 82 5.63 -8.30 -9.77
CA GLY A 82 4.36 -8.96 -10.13
C GLY A 82 4.32 -10.47 -9.89
N TYR A 83 5.25 -11.00 -9.12
CA TYR A 83 5.30 -12.41 -8.69
C TYR A 83 4.85 -12.51 -7.22
N ALA A 84 3.56 -12.33 -6.99
CA ALA A 84 2.99 -12.29 -5.65
C ALA A 84 3.03 -13.65 -4.95
N ASP A 85 2.98 -14.76 -5.69
CA ASP A 85 2.98 -16.10 -5.12
C ASP A 85 4.41 -16.61 -4.86
N ALA A 86 4.61 -17.32 -3.74
CA ALA A 86 5.86 -18.00 -3.46
C ALA A 86 6.15 -19.16 -4.43
N ASN A 87 5.13 -19.69 -5.12
CA ASN A 87 5.30 -20.72 -6.15
C ASN A 87 6.10 -20.24 -7.36
N ASP A 88 6.11 -18.93 -7.64
CA ASP A 88 6.92 -18.34 -8.70
C ASP A 88 8.43 -18.43 -8.42
N ALA A 89 8.81 -18.68 -7.17
CA ALA A 89 10.21 -18.82 -6.78
C ALA A 89 10.98 -19.88 -7.59
N ALA A 90 10.32 -20.98 -7.98
CA ALA A 90 10.94 -22.02 -8.79
C ALA A 90 11.27 -21.50 -10.21
N ARG A 91 10.43 -20.64 -10.79
CA ARG A 91 10.62 -20.03 -12.11
C ARG A 91 11.71 -18.96 -12.07
N LEU A 92 11.83 -18.25 -10.95
CA LEU A 92 12.78 -17.15 -10.75
C LEU A 92 14.13 -17.61 -10.23
N ALA A 93 14.28 -18.89 -9.87
CA ALA A 93 15.47 -19.41 -9.17
C ALA A 93 16.79 -19.09 -9.90
N HIS A 94 16.78 -19.05 -11.22
CA HIS A 94 17.96 -18.80 -12.07
C HIS A 94 17.91 -17.46 -12.79
N ASP A 95 16.86 -16.66 -12.60
CA ASP A 95 16.73 -15.35 -13.26
C ASP A 95 17.88 -14.41 -12.83
N PRO A 96 18.66 -13.89 -13.81
CA PRO A 96 19.85 -13.13 -13.51
C PRO A 96 19.56 -11.76 -12.87
N ILE A 97 18.44 -11.12 -13.18
CA ILE A 97 18.03 -9.87 -12.53
C ILE A 97 17.60 -10.14 -11.09
N GLN A 98 16.77 -11.15 -10.85
CA GLN A 98 16.34 -11.49 -9.49
C GLN A 98 17.54 -11.84 -8.59
N LYS A 99 18.56 -12.56 -9.11
CA LYS A 99 19.83 -12.77 -8.40
C LYS A 99 20.54 -11.45 -8.08
N LEU A 100 20.66 -10.55 -9.06
CA LEU A 100 21.28 -9.23 -8.88
C LEU A 100 20.57 -8.39 -7.82
N LEU A 101 19.23 -8.43 -7.77
CA LEU A 101 18.43 -7.69 -6.80
C LEU A 101 18.76 -8.11 -5.36
N VAL A 102 18.93 -9.38 -5.09
CA VAL A 102 19.29 -9.88 -3.75
C VAL A 102 20.79 -9.76 -3.42
N GLY A 103 21.61 -9.38 -4.39
CA GLY A 103 23.05 -9.16 -4.20
C GLY A 103 23.94 -10.34 -4.64
N ARG A 104 23.40 -11.31 -5.36
CA ARG A 104 24.16 -12.41 -5.96
C ARG A 104 24.74 -12.02 -7.31
N ASP A 105 25.79 -12.73 -7.75
CA ASP A 105 26.26 -12.64 -9.13
C ASP A 105 25.14 -13.02 -10.09
N ALA A 106 24.88 -12.20 -11.08
CA ALA A 106 23.75 -12.37 -11.99
C ALA A 106 23.83 -13.64 -12.82
N VAL A 107 25.03 -13.99 -13.32
CA VAL A 107 25.25 -15.14 -14.21
C VAL A 107 25.69 -16.37 -13.42
N ASN A 108 26.79 -16.26 -12.66
CA ASN A 108 27.44 -17.37 -11.99
C ASN A 108 26.93 -17.64 -10.56
N GLY A 109 26.13 -16.72 -9.99
CA GLY A 109 25.61 -16.85 -8.65
C GLY A 109 24.71 -18.10 -8.49
N ALA A 110 24.75 -18.70 -7.29
CA ALA A 110 23.90 -19.83 -6.97
C ALA A 110 22.40 -19.48 -7.15
N ALA A 111 21.58 -20.50 -7.37
CA ALA A 111 20.12 -20.35 -7.49
C ALA A 111 19.51 -19.69 -6.24
N LEU A 112 18.44 -18.93 -6.45
CA LEU A 112 17.65 -18.34 -5.38
C LEU A 112 16.91 -19.40 -4.55
N ALA A 113 16.37 -18.99 -3.41
CA ALA A 113 15.63 -19.89 -2.53
C ALA A 113 14.39 -20.46 -3.20
N SER A 114 14.17 -21.74 -3.00
CA SER A 114 13.00 -22.46 -3.49
C SER A 114 11.73 -22.13 -2.67
N GLN A 115 10.55 -22.41 -3.25
CA GLN A 115 9.27 -22.24 -2.58
C GLN A 115 9.19 -22.88 -1.19
N PRO A 116 9.64 -24.14 -0.95
CA PRO A 116 9.63 -24.72 0.40
C PRO A 116 10.53 -23.96 1.40
N THR A 117 11.61 -23.34 0.93
CA THR A 117 12.49 -22.53 1.78
C THR A 117 11.79 -21.22 2.16
N LEU A 118 11.15 -20.55 1.20
CA LEU A 118 10.36 -19.35 1.44
C LEU A 118 9.16 -19.62 2.35
N SER A 119 8.47 -20.74 2.15
CA SER A 119 7.36 -21.14 3.03
C SER A 119 7.82 -21.37 4.48
N ARG A 120 8.97 -22.01 4.69
CA ARG A 120 9.55 -22.14 6.04
C ARG A 120 9.90 -20.80 6.66
N PHE A 121 10.48 -19.89 5.88
CA PHE A 121 10.77 -18.52 6.30
C PHE A 121 9.49 -17.78 6.72
N GLU A 122 8.45 -17.79 5.88
CA GLU A 122 7.17 -17.12 6.17
C GLU A 122 6.50 -17.68 7.43
N ASN A 123 6.65 -18.97 7.70
CA ASN A 123 6.06 -19.63 8.87
C ASN A 123 6.91 -19.58 10.15
N ALA A 124 8.13 -19.08 10.11
CA ALA A 124 9.03 -19.05 11.27
C ALA A 124 8.90 -17.80 12.14
N VAL A 125 8.23 -16.73 11.65
CA VAL A 125 8.17 -15.42 12.32
C VAL A 125 7.17 -15.41 13.47
N ASP A 126 7.53 -14.76 14.56
CA ASP A 126 6.66 -14.52 15.71
C ASP A 126 6.02 -13.12 15.68
N SER A 127 5.06 -12.89 16.55
CA SER A 127 4.33 -11.62 16.64
C SER A 127 5.21 -10.42 17.02
N ARG A 128 6.25 -10.65 17.81
CA ARG A 128 7.19 -9.60 18.23
C ARG A 128 8.04 -9.11 17.06
N THR A 129 8.53 -10.05 16.28
CA THR A 129 9.28 -9.77 15.05
C THR A 129 8.41 -9.04 14.03
N LEU A 130 7.19 -9.52 13.79
CA LEU A 130 6.22 -8.86 12.90
C LEU A 130 5.92 -7.42 13.32
N TYR A 131 5.77 -7.19 14.62
CA TYR A 131 5.60 -5.84 15.17
C TYR A 131 6.82 -4.94 14.88
N ARG A 132 8.04 -5.45 15.10
CA ARG A 132 9.29 -4.72 14.81
C ARG A 132 9.42 -4.41 13.30
N MET A 133 9.09 -5.37 12.43
CA MET A 133 9.12 -5.19 10.98
C MET A 133 8.12 -4.12 10.51
N GLY A 134 6.89 -4.14 11.04
CA GLY A 134 5.90 -3.09 10.76
C GLY A 134 6.35 -1.70 11.24
N ALA A 135 7.05 -1.64 12.37
CA ALA A 135 7.67 -0.41 12.88
C ALA A 135 8.80 0.07 11.96
N ALA A 136 9.67 -0.82 11.50
CA ALA A 136 10.77 -0.52 10.58
C ALA A 136 10.26 0.01 9.22
N LEU A 137 9.16 -0.55 8.69
CA LEU A 137 8.49 -0.02 7.51
C LEU A 137 8.08 1.45 7.71
N ALA A 138 7.36 1.74 8.80
CA ALA A 138 6.91 3.10 9.11
C ALA A 138 8.10 4.06 9.28
N ASP A 139 9.12 3.64 10.03
CA ASP A 139 10.30 4.44 10.31
C ASP A 139 11.11 4.76 9.03
N SER A 140 11.26 3.81 8.11
CA SER A 140 11.94 4.00 6.81
C SER A 140 11.21 5.03 5.95
N VAL A 141 9.88 4.92 5.82
CA VAL A 141 9.05 5.87 5.07
C VAL A 141 9.09 7.27 5.71
N ILE A 142 8.89 7.36 7.02
CA ILE A 142 8.91 8.65 7.74
C ILE A 142 10.30 9.31 7.63
N ALA A 143 11.39 8.56 7.81
CA ALA A 143 12.75 9.07 7.69
C ALA A 143 13.05 9.57 6.27
N ARG A 144 12.57 8.88 5.25
CA ARG A 144 12.68 9.30 3.85
C ARG A 144 12.04 10.67 3.62
N HIS A 145 10.81 10.86 4.12
CA HIS A 145 10.10 12.13 3.97
C HIS A 145 10.66 13.24 4.87
N ARG A 146 11.22 12.88 6.04
CA ARG A 146 11.97 13.83 6.86
C ARG A 146 13.17 14.40 6.10
N ARG A 147 13.93 13.56 5.39
CA ARG A 147 15.05 14.01 4.53
C ARG A 147 14.53 14.87 3.39
N ARG A 148 13.51 14.42 2.64
CA ARG A 148 12.91 15.14 1.52
C ARG A 148 12.40 16.52 1.89
N LEU A 149 11.69 16.64 3.00
CA LEU A 149 11.09 17.88 3.49
C LEU A 149 12.01 18.66 4.44
N LYS A 150 13.24 18.22 4.66
CA LYS A 150 14.20 18.83 5.61
C LYS A 150 13.59 19.06 7.00
N GLY A 151 12.75 18.13 7.45
CA GLY A 151 12.02 18.21 8.72
C GLY A 151 10.94 19.30 8.80
N LYS A 152 10.58 19.94 7.71
CA LYS A 152 9.72 21.15 7.69
C LYS A 152 8.27 20.88 7.22
N ALA A 153 7.71 19.71 7.47
CA ALA A 153 6.30 19.49 7.23
C ALA A 153 5.45 20.43 8.11
N LYS A 154 4.50 21.13 7.51
CA LYS A 154 3.54 22.01 8.23
C LYS A 154 2.39 21.20 8.81
N ARG A 155 1.88 20.24 8.04
CA ARG A 155 0.77 19.38 8.41
C ARG A 155 1.03 17.95 7.96
N ILE A 156 0.61 16.99 8.78
CA ILE A 156 0.65 15.57 8.43
C ILE A 156 -0.71 14.98 8.74
N THR A 157 -1.34 14.39 7.74
CA THR A 157 -2.63 13.71 7.88
C THR A 157 -2.38 12.22 7.96
N ILE A 158 -3.01 11.56 8.93
CA ILE A 158 -3.03 10.11 9.10
C ILE A 158 -4.42 9.62 8.73
N ASP A 159 -4.51 8.73 7.78
CA ASP A 159 -5.72 8.05 7.37
C ASP A 159 -5.61 6.57 7.76
N LEU A 160 -6.64 6.01 8.39
CA LEU A 160 -6.80 4.57 8.57
C LEU A 160 -8.06 4.11 7.86
N ASP A 161 -7.98 2.96 7.23
CA ASP A 161 -9.13 2.33 6.58
C ASP A 161 -9.08 0.81 6.72
N PRO A 162 -10.16 0.16 7.20
CA PRO A 162 -10.29 -1.28 7.13
C PRO A 162 -10.61 -1.69 5.68
N THR A 163 -10.11 -2.83 5.29
CA THR A 163 -10.47 -3.49 4.03
C THR A 163 -10.72 -4.97 4.29
N ASP A 164 -11.32 -5.67 3.36
CA ASP A 164 -11.41 -7.12 3.43
C ASP A 164 -10.22 -7.79 2.72
N ASP A 165 -9.91 -8.98 3.18
CA ASP A 165 -8.91 -9.87 2.61
C ASP A 165 -9.53 -11.26 2.59
N PRO A 166 -10.16 -11.66 1.45
CA PRO A 166 -10.87 -12.92 1.32
C PRO A 166 -9.97 -14.13 1.60
N THR A 167 -10.49 -15.09 2.38
CA THR A 167 -9.76 -16.30 2.74
C THR A 167 -10.33 -17.52 2.05
N HIS A 168 -9.45 -18.47 1.72
CA HIS A 168 -9.82 -19.68 0.99
C HIS A 168 -9.33 -20.90 1.76
N GLY A 169 -10.21 -21.49 2.58
CA GLY A 169 -9.93 -22.67 3.38
C GLY A 169 -9.82 -22.41 4.89
N ALA A 170 -9.30 -23.39 5.63
CA ALA A 170 -9.21 -23.36 7.09
C ALA A 170 -8.03 -22.53 7.58
N GLN A 171 -8.13 -21.21 7.52
CA GLN A 171 -7.11 -20.27 7.97
C GLN A 171 -7.42 -19.77 9.38
N GLN A 172 -6.39 -19.67 10.23
CA GLN A 172 -6.55 -19.17 11.60
C GLN A 172 -7.11 -17.76 11.63
N LEU A 173 -8.13 -17.50 12.46
CA LEU A 173 -8.79 -16.20 12.66
C LEU A 173 -9.52 -15.67 11.41
N SER A 174 -9.77 -16.51 10.42
CA SER A 174 -10.74 -16.24 9.37
C SER A 174 -12.15 -16.38 9.93
N PHE A 175 -13.01 -15.40 9.70
CA PHE A 175 -14.41 -15.41 10.11
C PHE A 175 -15.29 -14.91 8.98
N PHE A 176 -16.54 -15.39 8.95
CA PHE A 176 -17.54 -14.84 8.04
C PHE A 176 -17.88 -13.41 8.45
N ASN A 177 -17.82 -12.49 7.50
CA ASN A 177 -18.18 -11.10 7.68
C ASN A 177 -19.43 -10.76 6.88
N GLY A 178 -20.55 -10.42 7.57
CA GLY A 178 -21.82 -10.12 6.92
C GLY A 178 -21.84 -8.83 6.10
N HIS A 179 -20.91 -7.89 6.35
CA HIS A 179 -20.80 -6.67 5.55
C HIS A 179 -20.22 -6.94 4.16
N TYR A 180 -19.21 -7.81 4.09
CA TYR A 180 -18.55 -8.21 2.84
C TYR A 180 -19.14 -9.47 2.20
N GLY A 181 -19.96 -10.24 2.96
CA GLY A 181 -20.61 -11.45 2.49
C GLY A 181 -19.65 -12.63 2.24
N ASN A 182 -18.47 -12.63 2.85
CA ASN A 182 -17.46 -13.66 2.66
C ASN A 182 -16.71 -14.02 3.95
N TRP A 183 -15.93 -15.13 3.89
CA TRP A 183 -14.93 -15.46 4.89
C TRP A 183 -13.66 -14.66 4.60
N CYS A 184 -13.18 -13.90 5.57
CA CYS A 184 -12.08 -12.98 5.33
C CYS A 184 -11.27 -12.70 6.60
N TYR A 185 -10.16 -12.00 6.43
CA TYR A 185 -9.56 -11.12 7.42
C TYR A 185 -10.06 -9.69 7.21
N LEU A 186 -9.92 -8.84 8.23
CA LEU A 186 -10.19 -7.41 8.14
C LEU A 186 -8.95 -6.60 8.49
N PRO A 187 -7.94 -6.57 7.61
CA PRO A 187 -6.77 -5.73 7.82
C PRO A 187 -7.14 -4.25 7.93
N VAL A 188 -6.27 -3.48 8.57
CA VAL A 188 -6.31 -2.02 8.55
C VAL A 188 -5.07 -1.49 7.87
N ALA A 189 -5.28 -0.69 6.82
CA ALA A 189 -4.25 0.07 6.15
C ALA A 189 -4.10 1.46 6.78
N GLY A 190 -2.87 1.92 6.96
CA GLY A 190 -2.56 3.24 7.49
C GLY A 190 -1.66 4.02 6.55
N PHE A 191 -2.10 5.21 6.17
CA PHE A 191 -1.38 6.08 5.26
C PHE A 191 -1.09 7.44 5.89
N VAL A 192 -0.07 8.11 5.39
CA VAL A 192 0.25 9.49 5.74
C VAL A 192 0.34 10.38 4.51
N THR A 193 -0.22 11.58 4.62
CA THR A 193 -0.09 12.65 3.63
C THR A 193 0.69 13.80 4.24
N PHE A 194 1.70 14.30 3.53
CA PHE A 194 2.51 15.45 3.96
C PHE A 194 2.04 16.71 3.23
N ASN A 195 1.74 17.79 3.97
CA ASN A 195 1.42 19.14 3.45
C ASN A 195 0.28 19.17 2.40
N ASP A 196 -0.69 18.27 2.46
CA ASP A 196 -1.78 18.14 1.49
C ASP A 196 -1.30 17.79 0.05
N GLU A 197 -0.15 17.11 -0.05
CA GLU A 197 0.30 16.52 -1.32
C GLU A 197 -0.71 15.48 -1.82
N PRO A 198 -0.80 15.24 -3.14
CA PRO A 198 -1.76 14.28 -3.68
C PRO A 198 -1.42 12.81 -3.35
N GLU A 199 -0.16 12.52 -3.01
CA GLU A 199 0.27 11.15 -2.68
C GLU A 199 0.07 10.84 -1.20
N GLN A 200 -0.42 9.64 -0.92
CA GLN A 200 -0.55 9.06 0.42
C GLN A 200 0.42 7.90 0.55
N TYR A 201 1.28 7.93 1.55
CA TYR A 201 2.35 6.94 1.75
C TYR A 201 1.94 5.91 2.79
N LEU A 202 2.06 4.63 2.44
CA LEU A 202 1.76 3.52 3.35
C LEU A 202 2.75 3.48 4.51
N VAL A 203 2.24 3.47 5.73
CA VAL A 203 3.04 3.41 6.97
C VAL A 203 2.59 2.31 7.94
N ALA A 204 1.46 1.67 7.66
CA ALA A 204 0.99 0.53 8.44
C ALA A 204 0.09 -0.36 7.59
N TYR A 205 0.21 -1.67 7.76
CA TYR A 205 -0.75 -2.65 7.28
C TYR A 205 -0.81 -3.79 8.30
N VAL A 206 -1.93 -3.88 9.01
CA VAL A 206 -2.09 -4.80 10.14
C VAL A 206 -3.25 -5.74 9.86
N LEU A 207 -2.94 -7.02 9.73
CA LEU A 207 -3.93 -8.07 9.60
C LEU A 207 -4.71 -8.23 10.90
N ARG A 208 -6.03 -8.43 10.80
CA ARG A 208 -6.92 -8.60 11.95
C ARG A 208 -7.91 -9.75 11.68
N PRO A 209 -8.48 -10.35 12.73
CA PRO A 209 -9.53 -11.34 12.55
C PRO A 209 -10.71 -10.83 11.70
N GLY A 210 -11.37 -11.70 10.95
CA GLY A 210 -12.45 -11.32 10.03
C GLY A 210 -13.71 -10.74 10.71
N ASN A 211 -13.85 -10.90 12.02
CA ASN A 211 -14.92 -10.30 12.82
C ASN A 211 -14.46 -9.06 13.62
N ALA A 212 -13.27 -8.53 13.34
CA ALA A 212 -12.72 -7.38 14.05
C ALA A 212 -13.53 -6.10 13.76
N PRO A 213 -13.96 -5.34 14.78
CA PRO A 213 -14.52 -4.00 14.56
C PRO A 213 -13.42 -3.05 14.05
N ALA A 214 -13.80 -2.00 13.33
CA ALA A 214 -12.85 -1.03 12.79
C ALA A 214 -11.93 -0.43 13.88
N THR A 215 -12.47 -0.26 15.10
CA THR A 215 -11.76 0.31 16.25
C THR A 215 -10.68 -0.60 16.85
N LEU A 216 -10.73 -1.93 16.58
CA LEU A 216 -9.77 -2.87 17.15
C LEU A 216 -8.33 -2.48 16.78
N GLY A 217 -7.53 -2.15 17.79
CA GLY A 217 -6.12 -1.76 17.64
C GLY A 217 -5.87 -0.35 17.08
N ALA A 218 -6.91 0.38 16.65
CA ALA A 218 -6.78 1.70 16.01
C ALA A 218 -6.03 2.72 16.88
N ILE A 219 -6.39 2.85 18.16
CA ILE A 219 -5.72 3.74 19.11
C ILE A 219 -4.23 3.38 19.25
N GLY A 220 -3.92 2.08 19.33
CA GLY A 220 -2.54 1.60 19.41
C GLY A 220 -1.71 1.94 18.17
N ILE A 221 -2.28 1.80 16.98
CA ILE A 221 -1.64 2.17 15.71
C ILE A 221 -1.42 3.67 15.65
N LEU A 222 -2.46 4.47 15.91
CA LEU A 222 -2.38 5.94 15.90
C LEU A 222 -1.36 6.46 16.92
N LYS A 223 -1.36 5.95 18.16
CA LYS A 223 -0.41 6.35 19.20
C LYS A 223 1.03 6.17 18.72
N ARG A 224 1.36 5.02 18.14
CA ARG A 224 2.71 4.72 17.65
C ARG A 224 3.10 5.57 16.44
N LEU A 225 2.20 5.75 15.48
CA LEU A 225 2.46 6.61 14.31
C LEU A 225 2.63 8.06 14.72
N MET A 226 1.76 8.60 15.59
CA MET A 226 1.87 9.98 16.07
C MET A 226 3.18 10.22 16.85
N GLN A 227 3.62 9.26 17.66
CA GLN A 227 4.90 9.37 18.36
C GLN A 227 6.08 9.49 17.39
N ARG A 228 6.12 8.65 16.34
CA ARG A 228 7.17 8.68 15.30
C ARG A 228 7.12 9.97 14.48
N LEU A 229 5.92 10.38 14.08
CA LEU A 229 5.73 11.59 13.29
C LEU A 229 6.13 12.85 14.08
N ARG A 230 5.80 12.93 15.37
CA ARG A 230 6.24 14.03 16.24
C ARG A 230 7.75 14.07 16.43
N ALA A 231 8.39 12.91 16.57
CA ALA A 231 9.84 12.83 16.64
C ALA A 231 10.52 13.28 15.35
N ALA A 232 9.95 12.91 14.19
CA ALA A 232 10.48 13.29 12.88
C ALA A 232 10.17 14.73 12.48
N PHE A 233 8.99 15.25 12.86
CA PHE A 233 8.44 16.55 12.46
C PHE A 233 7.82 17.28 13.66
N PRO A 234 8.62 17.76 14.63
CA PRO A 234 8.11 18.28 15.92
C PRO A 234 7.22 19.51 15.79
N ARG A 235 7.28 20.23 14.66
CA ARG A 235 6.48 21.43 14.40
C ARG A 235 5.24 21.17 13.53
N ALA A 236 5.05 19.93 13.05
CA ALA A 236 3.92 19.60 12.18
C ALA A 236 2.62 19.47 12.98
N GLN A 237 1.55 20.04 12.46
CA GLN A 237 0.21 19.80 12.98
C GLN A 237 -0.25 18.40 12.49
N LEU A 238 -0.56 17.51 13.43
CA LEU A 238 -1.13 16.21 13.09
C LEU A 238 -2.64 16.32 12.92
N ARG A 239 -3.16 15.62 11.92
CA ARG A 239 -4.58 15.46 11.62
C ARG A 239 -4.88 13.99 11.38
N VAL A 240 -6.04 13.53 11.85
CA VAL A 240 -6.55 12.17 11.64
C VAL A 240 -7.85 12.24 10.86
N ARG A 241 -8.01 11.41 9.81
CA ARG A 241 -9.24 11.25 9.04
C ARG A 241 -9.65 9.78 9.04
N LEU A 242 -10.91 9.52 9.44
CA LEU A 242 -11.40 8.15 9.57
C LEU A 242 -12.85 8.06 9.08
N ASP A 243 -13.25 6.85 8.74
CA ASP A 243 -14.65 6.55 8.42
C ASP A 243 -15.53 6.39 9.68
N GLY A 244 -16.82 6.11 9.46
CA GLY A 244 -17.79 5.96 10.53
C GLY A 244 -17.58 4.72 11.40
N GLY A 245 -16.88 3.72 10.92
CA GLY A 245 -16.56 2.52 11.67
C GLY A 245 -15.62 2.78 12.87
N PHE A 246 -14.88 3.88 12.84
CA PHE A 246 -13.98 4.30 13.91
C PHE A 246 -14.63 5.23 14.94
N ALA A 247 -15.88 5.66 14.74
CA ALA A 247 -16.55 6.61 15.61
C ALA A 247 -16.90 5.98 16.97
N CYS A 248 -15.99 6.09 17.94
CA CYS A 248 -16.21 5.65 19.31
C CYS A 248 -15.68 6.67 20.34
N PRO A 249 -16.28 6.71 21.56
CA PRO A 249 -15.92 7.69 22.59
C PRO A 249 -14.42 7.65 22.93
N GLU A 250 -13.86 6.47 23.09
CA GLU A 250 -12.47 6.25 23.51
C GLU A 250 -11.48 6.85 22.48
N LEU A 251 -11.80 6.75 21.20
CA LEU A 251 -10.97 7.33 20.14
C LEU A 251 -11.04 8.85 20.12
N PHE A 252 -12.24 9.41 20.29
CA PHE A 252 -12.41 10.87 20.37
C PHE A 252 -11.65 11.44 21.58
N ASP A 253 -11.81 10.83 22.76
CA ASP A 253 -11.13 11.26 23.99
C ASP A 253 -9.61 11.14 23.86
N PHE A 254 -9.13 10.05 23.24
CA PHE A 254 -7.72 9.88 22.94
C PHE A 254 -7.16 10.98 22.03
N LEU A 255 -7.86 11.31 20.92
CA LEU A 255 -7.41 12.33 19.97
C LEU A 255 -7.45 13.73 20.59
N ASP A 256 -8.45 14.02 21.40
CA ASP A 256 -8.56 15.26 22.17
C ASP A 256 -7.42 15.40 23.21
N ALA A 257 -7.15 14.35 23.98
CA ALA A 257 -6.05 14.31 24.95
C ALA A 257 -4.69 14.48 24.26
N GLN A 258 -4.54 13.94 23.06
CA GLN A 258 -3.34 14.10 22.23
C GLN A 258 -3.26 15.47 21.52
N ARG A 259 -4.27 16.33 21.62
CA ARG A 259 -4.36 17.63 20.92
C ARG A 259 -4.21 17.49 19.40
N VAL A 260 -4.76 16.42 18.82
CA VAL A 260 -4.72 16.13 17.39
C VAL A 260 -6.00 16.66 16.75
N LYS A 261 -5.88 17.26 15.57
CA LYS A 261 -7.04 17.62 14.76
C LYS A 261 -7.62 16.37 14.12
N TYR A 262 -8.96 16.27 14.07
CA TYR A 262 -9.60 15.11 13.46
C TYR A 262 -10.87 15.44 12.68
N VAL A 263 -11.20 14.58 11.73
CA VAL A 263 -12.43 14.58 10.95
C VAL A 263 -12.84 13.11 10.79
N ILE A 264 -13.92 12.70 11.46
CA ILE A 264 -14.34 11.29 11.52
C ILE A 264 -15.84 11.23 11.17
N ALA A 265 -16.20 10.40 10.17
CA ALA A 265 -17.61 10.19 9.86
C ALA A 265 -18.33 9.54 11.04
N MET A 266 -19.62 9.74 11.09
CA MET A 266 -20.48 9.20 12.12
C MET A 266 -21.76 8.60 11.52
N GLY A 267 -22.21 7.49 12.08
CA GLY A 267 -23.48 6.87 11.72
C GLY A 267 -24.68 7.76 12.06
N ARG A 268 -25.74 7.58 11.29
CA ARG A 268 -27.02 8.26 11.51
C ARG A 268 -27.70 7.75 12.78
N ASN A 269 -28.25 8.65 13.58
CA ASN A 269 -29.17 8.33 14.67
C ASN A 269 -30.33 9.34 14.69
N ASN A 270 -31.35 9.09 15.50
CA ASN A 270 -32.58 9.92 15.51
C ASN A 270 -32.31 11.37 15.94
N THR A 271 -31.46 11.59 16.94
CA THR A 271 -31.11 12.94 17.40
C THR A 271 -30.38 13.72 16.31
N LEU A 272 -29.40 13.12 15.62
CA LEU A 272 -28.71 13.78 14.51
C LEU A 272 -29.64 14.04 13.32
N LYS A 273 -30.60 13.17 13.04
CA LYS A 273 -31.64 13.44 12.03
C LYS A 273 -32.49 14.64 12.39
N GLN A 274 -32.90 14.78 13.67
CA GLN A 274 -33.63 15.96 14.14
C GLN A 274 -32.81 17.26 13.96
N HIS A 275 -31.51 17.22 14.30
CA HIS A 275 -30.62 18.36 14.04
C HIS A 275 -30.46 18.68 12.55
N ALA A 276 -30.53 17.70 11.69
CA ALA A 276 -30.40 17.87 10.25
C ALA A 276 -31.70 18.33 9.57
N GLU A 277 -32.87 18.19 10.21
CA GLU A 277 -34.16 18.40 9.58
C GLU A 277 -34.34 19.79 8.97
N PRO A 278 -33.99 20.91 9.64
CA PRO A 278 -34.13 22.24 9.02
C PRO A 278 -33.27 22.38 7.74
N LEU A 279 -32.10 21.77 7.70
CA LEU A 279 -31.22 21.73 6.52
C LEU A 279 -31.76 20.79 5.43
N MET A 280 -32.39 19.70 5.82
CA MET A 280 -33.02 18.76 4.88
C MET A 280 -34.24 19.39 4.20
N GLU A 281 -35.03 20.24 4.88
CA GLU A 281 -36.13 20.99 4.28
C GLU A 281 -35.60 21.87 3.15
N VAL A 282 -34.56 22.67 3.40
CA VAL A 282 -33.92 23.50 2.37
C VAL A 282 -33.41 22.66 1.20
N ALA A 283 -32.75 21.55 1.47
CA ALA A 283 -32.21 20.65 0.42
C ALA A 283 -33.34 20.03 -0.43
N ARG A 284 -34.50 19.68 0.18
CA ARG A 284 -35.70 19.19 -0.55
C ARG A 284 -36.25 20.27 -1.50
N GLU A 285 -36.40 21.50 -1.01
CA GLU A 285 -36.88 22.60 -1.83
C GLU A 285 -35.94 22.89 -3.00
N MET A 286 -34.64 22.96 -2.76
CA MET A 286 -33.63 23.14 -3.82
C MET A 286 -33.72 22.05 -4.87
N THR A 287 -33.78 20.76 -4.45
CA THR A 287 -33.93 19.59 -5.34
C THR A 287 -35.25 19.66 -6.14
N ALA A 288 -36.35 20.07 -5.51
CA ALA A 288 -37.63 20.19 -6.20
C ALA A 288 -37.60 21.28 -7.28
N ARG A 289 -36.90 22.41 -7.03
CA ARG A 289 -36.74 23.50 -7.98
C ARG A 289 -35.77 23.19 -9.11
N SER A 290 -34.60 22.59 -8.81
CA SER A 290 -33.54 22.33 -9.79
C SER A 290 -33.76 21.05 -10.58
N GLY A 291 -34.49 20.07 -10.03
CA GLY A 291 -34.61 18.73 -10.58
C GLY A 291 -33.33 17.91 -10.46
N GLN A 292 -32.31 18.37 -9.76
CA GLN A 292 -31.01 17.75 -9.60
C GLN A 292 -30.72 17.36 -8.13
N THR A 293 -29.61 16.66 -7.90
CA THR A 293 -29.10 16.40 -6.55
C THR A 293 -28.61 17.69 -5.93
N GLU A 294 -29.18 18.07 -4.79
CA GLU A 294 -28.81 19.28 -4.05
C GLU A 294 -28.40 18.95 -2.63
N HIS A 295 -27.61 19.84 -2.04
CA HIS A 295 -27.16 19.68 -0.66
C HIS A 295 -26.87 21.00 0.03
N VAL A 296 -27.03 21.01 1.35
CA VAL A 296 -26.75 22.15 2.22
C VAL A 296 -25.82 21.69 3.35
N TYR A 297 -24.93 22.55 3.77
CA TYR A 297 -24.03 22.29 4.90
C TYR A 297 -24.46 23.10 6.12
N GLY A 298 -24.38 22.43 7.29
CA GLY A 298 -24.59 23.07 8.58
C GLY A 298 -23.82 22.30 9.66
N GLU A 299 -24.07 22.66 10.89
CA GLU A 299 -23.43 22.03 12.04
C GLU A 299 -24.31 22.06 13.28
N CYS A 300 -24.03 21.19 14.22
CA CYS A 300 -24.61 21.21 15.54
C CYS A 300 -23.56 20.84 16.60
N ALA A 301 -23.84 21.22 17.81
CA ALA A 301 -23.20 20.63 18.98
C ALA A 301 -23.95 19.35 19.36
N TYR A 302 -23.24 18.24 19.56
CA TYR A 302 -23.84 16.94 19.82
C TYR A 302 -23.03 16.16 20.86
N SER A 303 -23.76 15.48 21.74
CA SER A 303 -23.20 14.52 22.69
C SER A 303 -24.09 13.27 22.74
N ALA A 304 -23.48 12.09 22.54
CA ALA A 304 -24.15 10.83 22.85
C ALA A 304 -24.02 10.53 24.35
N ARG A 305 -24.87 9.66 24.89
CA ARG A 305 -24.85 9.29 26.32
C ARG A 305 -23.49 8.72 26.78
N SER A 306 -22.74 8.08 25.88
CA SER A 306 -21.42 7.49 26.16
C SER A 306 -20.26 8.47 25.97
N TRP A 307 -20.52 9.70 25.53
CA TRP A 307 -19.44 10.67 25.28
C TRP A 307 -19.13 11.46 26.53
N SER A 308 -17.83 11.69 26.76
CA SER A 308 -17.32 12.47 27.88
C SER A 308 -17.68 13.97 27.80
N ARG A 309 -17.99 14.46 26.58
CA ARG A 309 -18.29 15.85 26.32
C ARG A 309 -19.01 16.02 24.98
N GLU A 310 -19.62 17.19 24.83
CA GLU A 310 -20.19 17.65 23.58
C GLU A 310 -19.11 17.93 22.52
N ARG A 311 -19.39 17.58 21.25
CA ARG A 311 -18.48 17.80 20.12
C ARG A 311 -19.21 18.41 18.94
N ARG A 312 -18.48 19.16 18.14
CA ARG A 312 -18.95 19.72 16.89
C ARG A 312 -19.23 18.59 15.89
N VAL A 313 -20.41 18.58 15.31
CA VAL A 313 -20.81 17.69 14.22
C VAL A 313 -21.18 18.53 13.01
N VAL A 314 -20.45 18.35 11.91
CA VAL A 314 -20.79 18.93 10.61
C VAL A 314 -21.83 18.04 9.95
N ILE A 315 -22.85 18.65 9.37
CA ILE A 315 -23.97 18.03 8.69
C ILE A 315 -23.90 18.37 7.20
N LYS A 316 -23.92 17.35 6.34
CA LYS A 316 -24.27 17.49 4.93
C LYS A 316 -25.70 17.00 4.75
N ALA A 317 -26.66 17.88 4.60
CA ALA A 317 -28.04 17.56 4.25
C ALA A 317 -28.12 17.44 2.71
N GLU A 318 -28.35 16.23 2.21
CA GLU A 318 -28.33 15.95 0.77
C GLU A 318 -29.60 15.22 0.36
N VAL A 319 -30.21 15.65 -0.76
CA VAL A 319 -31.28 14.93 -1.43
C VAL A 319 -30.75 14.47 -2.80
N VAL A 320 -30.52 13.17 -2.92
CA VAL A 320 -30.00 12.57 -4.15
C VAL A 320 -31.14 12.35 -5.13
N ARG A 321 -31.01 12.91 -6.33
CA ARG A 321 -31.93 12.71 -7.44
C ARG A 321 -31.22 12.03 -8.60
N LEU A 322 -31.61 10.79 -8.88
CA LEU A 322 -31.13 10.01 -10.03
C LEU A 322 -32.25 9.90 -11.06
N HIS A 323 -31.88 9.93 -12.33
CA HIS A 323 -32.85 9.77 -13.43
C HIS A 323 -33.66 8.47 -13.25
N GLY A 324 -34.98 8.54 -13.38
CA GLY A 324 -35.89 7.37 -13.25
C GLY A 324 -36.08 6.86 -11.82
N ARG A 325 -35.57 7.56 -10.77
CA ARG A 325 -35.77 7.16 -9.37
C ARG A 325 -36.39 8.27 -8.54
N LEU A 326 -37.11 7.91 -7.49
CA LEU A 326 -37.60 8.86 -6.50
C LEU A 326 -36.42 9.52 -5.77
N PRO A 327 -36.54 10.81 -5.38
CA PRO A 327 -35.54 11.48 -4.57
C PRO A 327 -35.28 10.73 -3.27
N LYS A 328 -34.00 10.60 -2.89
CA LYS A 328 -33.59 9.89 -1.68
C LYS A 328 -32.81 10.82 -0.75
N GLU A 329 -33.26 10.94 0.48
CA GLU A 329 -32.56 11.68 1.54
C GLU A 329 -31.28 10.96 1.96
N ASN A 330 -30.20 11.66 2.05
CA ASN A 330 -28.88 11.13 2.38
C ASN A 330 -28.09 12.08 3.32
N PRO A 331 -28.61 12.38 4.53
CA PRO A 331 -27.85 13.17 5.49
C PRO A 331 -26.58 12.45 5.92
N ARG A 332 -25.45 13.17 5.97
CA ARG A 332 -24.14 12.70 6.40
C ARG A 332 -23.62 13.53 7.56
N PHE A 333 -22.93 12.88 8.48
CA PHE A 333 -22.45 13.49 9.71
C PHE A 333 -20.96 13.25 9.89
N VAL A 334 -20.25 14.29 10.32
CA VAL A 334 -18.80 14.24 10.55
C VAL A 334 -18.47 14.94 11.86
N VAL A 335 -17.89 14.19 12.80
CA VAL A 335 -17.41 14.72 14.08
C VAL A 335 -16.04 15.33 13.88
N THR A 336 -15.82 16.54 14.43
CA THR A 336 -14.57 17.27 14.22
C THR A 336 -14.25 18.24 15.35
N ASN A 337 -12.97 18.56 15.51
CA ASN A 337 -12.48 19.67 16.33
C ASN A 337 -11.81 20.77 15.48
N HIS A 338 -12.06 20.78 14.15
CA HIS A 338 -11.67 21.88 13.27
C HIS A 338 -12.63 23.07 13.40
N THR A 339 -12.13 24.29 13.10
CA THR A 339 -12.86 25.55 13.22
C THR A 339 -13.29 26.16 11.88
N GLY A 340 -12.97 25.52 10.74
CA GLY A 340 -13.38 25.97 9.41
C GLY A 340 -14.89 25.89 9.19
N SER A 341 -15.42 26.49 8.09
CA SER A 341 -16.85 26.37 7.75
C SER A 341 -17.26 24.91 7.57
N PRO A 342 -18.54 24.54 7.83
CA PRO A 342 -19.03 23.17 7.65
C PRO A 342 -18.73 22.62 6.25
N GLU A 343 -18.95 23.40 5.21
CA GLU A 343 -18.66 23.06 3.84
C GLU A 343 -17.16 22.73 3.62
N GLN A 344 -16.26 23.60 4.09
CA GLN A 344 -14.82 23.39 3.95
C GLN A 344 -14.35 22.14 4.70
N VAL A 345 -14.85 21.92 5.92
CA VAL A 345 -14.52 20.72 6.70
C VAL A 345 -14.98 19.47 5.97
N TYR A 346 -16.19 19.48 5.42
CA TYR A 346 -16.72 18.32 4.71
C TYR A 346 -16.01 18.10 3.36
N THR A 347 -16.00 19.12 2.48
CA THR A 347 -15.54 18.98 1.09
C THR A 347 -14.02 18.91 0.96
N LYS A 348 -13.29 19.73 1.73
CA LYS A 348 -11.82 19.83 1.60
C LYS A 348 -11.07 18.90 2.56
N LEU A 349 -11.61 18.66 3.75
CA LEU A 349 -10.90 17.84 4.73
C LEU A 349 -11.40 16.39 4.72
N TYR A 350 -12.72 16.17 4.87
CA TYR A 350 -13.26 14.83 4.94
C TYR A 350 -13.25 14.11 3.58
N CYS A 351 -13.76 14.72 2.51
CA CYS A 351 -13.86 14.08 1.20
C CYS A 351 -12.49 13.73 0.60
N ALA A 352 -11.43 14.44 0.97
CA ALA A 352 -10.06 14.09 0.55
C ALA A 352 -9.59 12.74 1.13
N ARG A 353 -10.34 12.09 2.03
CA ARG A 353 -10.13 10.72 2.47
C ARG A 353 -10.34 9.72 1.33
N GLY A 354 -11.18 10.02 0.34
CA GLY A 354 -11.45 9.11 -0.79
C GLY A 354 -10.21 8.62 -1.53
N GLU A 355 -9.09 9.33 -1.45
CA GLU A 355 -7.82 8.89 -2.04
C GLU A 355 -7.27 7.60 -1.39
N ILE A 356 -7.58 7.31 -0.12
CA ILE A 356 -7.13 6.06 0.53
C ILE A 356 -7.73 4.83 -0.15
N GLU A 357 -8.97 4.91 -0.64
CA GLU A 357 -9.63 3.82 -1.37
C GLU A 357 -8.88 3.50 -2.67
N ASN A 358 -8.36 4.52 -3.37
CA ASN A 358 -7.52 4.34 -4.55
C ASN A 358 -6.19 3.66 -4.20
N ARG A 359 -5.58 4.01 -3.06
CA ARG A 359 -4.34 3.36 -2.59
C ARG A 359 -4.58 1.91 -2.18
N ILE A 360 -5.70 1.61 -1.54
CA ILE A 360 -6.09 0.24 -1.19
C ILE A 360 -6.37 -0.59 -2.46
N LYS A 361 -7.11 -0.05 -3.44
CA LYS A 361 -7.31 -0.70 -4.74
C LYS A 361 -5.97 -1.00 -5.44
N GLU A 362 -5.02 -0.09 -5.34
CA GLU A 362 -3.68 -0.26 -5.91
C GLU A 362 -2.90 -1.41 -5.22
N LEU A 363 -3.05 -1.57 -3.90
CA LEU A 363 -2.49 -2.69 -3.15
C LEU A 363 -3.11 -4.03 -3.57
N HIS A 364 -4.43 -4.09 -3.71
CA HIS A 364 -5.15 -5.31 -4.13
C HIS A 364 -4.87 -5.65 -5.59
N HIS A 365 -5.16 -4.76 -6.52
CA HIS A 365 -5.06 -5.05 -7.95
C HIS A 365 -3.64 -4.95 -8.51
N GLY A 366 -2.78 -4.15 -7.88
CA GLY A 366 -1.41 -3.94 -8.33
C GLY A 366 -0.39 -4.93 -7.74
N LEU A 367 -0.58 -5.37 -6.51
CA LEU A 367 0.38 -6.18 -5.75
C LEU A 367 -0.22 -7.41 -5.06
N GLU A 368 -1.53 -7.65 -5.21
CA GLU A 368 -2.23 -8.81 -4.62
C GLU A 368 -1.97 -8.94 -3.11
N ILE A 369 -2.17 -7.85 -2.35
CA ILE A 369 -1.89 -7.82 -0.91
C ILE A 369 -2.76 -8.82 -0.12
N ASP A 370 -3.89 -9.20 -0.68
CA ASP A 370 -4.83 -10.20 -0.20
C ASP A 370 -4.43 -11.66 -0.53
N ARG A 371 -3.21 -11.88 -1.05
CA ARG A 371 -2.69 -13.22 -1.30
C ARG A 371 -2.23 -13.91 -0.02
N THR A 372 -3.13 -14.01 0.96
CA THR A 372 -2.92 -14.58 2.29
C THR A 372 -3.34 -16.05 2.33
N SER A 373 -2.55 -16.94 1.75
CA SER A 373 -2.91 -18.36 1.58
C SER A 373 -2.29 -19.31 2.63
N CYS A 374 -1.64 -18.79 3.68
CA CYS A 374 -1.10 -19.62 4.75
C CYS A 374 -2.16 -19.99 5.78
N THR A 375 -2.06 -21.19 6.38
CA THR A 375 -2.93 -21.58 7.50
C THR A 375 -2.70 -20.72 8.75
N ARG A 376 -1.42 -20.38 9.05
CA ARG A 376 -1.05 -19.59 10.22
C ARG A 376 -1.27 -18.10 10.01
N PHE A 377 -1.92 -17.46 10.97
CA PHE A 377 -2.19 -16.02 10.95
C PHE A 377 -0.92 -15.16 10.87
N GLN A 378 0.13 -15.51 11.64
CA GLN A 378 1.39 -14.78 11.63
C GLN A 378 2.10 -14.86 10.26
N ALA A 379 2.03 -15.98 9.56
CA ALA A 379 2.59 -16.13 8.23
C ALA A 379 1.87 -15.20 7.23
N ASN A 380 0.55 -15.11 7.31
CA ASN A 380 -0.22 -14.16 6.50
C ASN A 380 0.09 -12.70 6.86
N GLN A 381 0.27 -12.39 8.17
CA GLN A 381 0.74 -11.05 8.57
C GLN A 381 2.13 -10.73 7.99
N LEU A 382 3.05 -11.70 7.91
CA LEU A 382 4.33 -11.46 7.24
C LEU A 382 4.13 -11.19 5.74
N ARG A 383 3.30 -11.98 5.05
CA ARG A 383 3.01 -11.79 3.62
C ARG A 383 2.50 -10.38 3.32
N VAL A 384 1.52 -9.89 4.09
CA VAL A 384 1.02 -8.52 3.88
C VAL A 384 2.08 -7.47 4.20
N LEU A 385 3.00 -7.71 5.14
CA LEU A 385 4.13 -6.80 5.39
C LEU A 385 5.16 -6.80 4.25
N LEU A 386 5.45 -7.95 3.63
CA LEU A 386 6.32 -8.03 2.45
C LEU A 386 5.70 -7.28 1.26
N THR A 387 4.39 -7.43 1.04
CA THR A 387 3.67 -6.68 0.01
C THR A 387 3.62 -5.18 0.31
N ALA A 388 3.43 -4.80 1.59
CA ALA A 388 3.51 -3.40 2.02
C ALA A 388 4.91 -2.80 1.78
N ALA A 389 5.97 -3.58 1.98
CA ALA A 389 7.34 -3.16 1.64
C ALA A 389 7.52 -2.99 0.12
N ALA A 390 7.04 -3.94 -0.68
CA ALA A 390 7.04 -3.82 -2.14
C ALA A 390 6.29 -2.57 -2.61
N TYR A 391 5.14 -2.27 -1.99
CA TYR A 391 4.38 -1.05 -2.28
C TYR A 391 5.15 0.22 -1.92
N ALA A 392 5.82 0.25 -0.78
CA ALA A 392 6.66 1.40 -0.39
C ALA A 392 7.81 1.64 -1.39
N LEU A 393 8.41 0.57 -1.97
CA LEU A 393 9.39 0.68 -3.05
C LEU A 393 8.77 1.26 -4.33
N MET A 394 7.56 0.81 -4.70
CA MET A 394 6.84 1.36 -5.85
C MET A 394 6.42 2.82 -5.64
N GLN A 395 6.06 3.21 -4.41
CA GLN A 395 5.82 4.62 -4.07
C GLN A 395 7.10 5.46 -4.15
N GLU A 396 8.25 4.96 -3.71
CA GLU A 396 9.54 5.66 -3.90
C GLU A 396 9.90 5.77 -5.38
N LEU A 397 9.68 4.73 -6.18
CA LEU A 397 9.88 4.76 -7.63
C LEU A 397 9.00 5.84 -8.27
N ARG A 398 7.71 5.92 -7.91
CA ARG A 398 6.79 6.98 -8.34
C ARG A 398 7.29 8.37 -7.95
N LEU A 399 7.73 8.53 -6.70
CA LEU A 399 8.28 9.79 -6.21
C LEU A 399 9.53 10.22 -7.00
N ARG A 400 10.38 9.26 -7.40
CA ARG A 400 11.57 9.50 -8.23
C ARG A 400 11.26 9.80 -9.69
N ALA A 401 10.07 9.38 -10.16
CA ALA A 401 9.60 9.71 -11.50
C ALA A 401 9.38 11.23 -11.68
N GLY A 402 9.17 11.99 -10.59
CA GLY A 402 9.14 13.46 -10.60
C GLY A 402 8.17 14.03 -11.65
N ASP A 403 8.68 14.81 -12.60
CA ASP A 403 7.89 15.49 -13.64
C ASP A 403 7.67 14.63 -14.90
N THR A 404 7.91 13.32 -14.85
CA THR A 404 7.66 12.42 -15.97
C THR A 404 6.19 11.97 -16.03
N CYS A 405 5.76 11.37 -17.14
CA CYS A 405 4.43 10.77 -17.27
C CYS A 405 4.20 9.58 -16.31
N CYS A 406 5.25 9.06 -15.70
CA CYS A 406 5.20 7.98 -14.72
C CYS A 406 4.87 8.46 -13.29
N ALA A 407 4.98 9.75 -12.98
CA ALA A 407 4.80 10.30 -11.64
C ALA A 407 3.39 10.09 -11.03
N ARG A 408 2.38 9.90 -11.86
CA ARG A 408 1.00 9.64 -11.44
C ARG A 408 0.49 8.26 -11.84
N SER A 409 1.37 7.41 -12.35
CA SER A 409 1.00 6.07 -12.81
C SER A 409 0.71 5.14 -11.64
N GLN A 410 -0.26 4.25 -11.81
CA GLN A 410 -0.53 3.17 -10.87
C GLN A 410 0.62 2.15 -10.84
N VAL A 411 0.68 1.33 -9.80
CA VAL A 411 1.73 0.32 -9.61
C VAL A 411 1.85 -0.62 -10.81
N SER A 412 0.73 -1.13 -11.35
CA SER A 412 0.73 -1.98 -12.54
C SER A 412 1.37 -1.28 -13.74
N THR A 413 0.97 -0.05 -14.01
CA THR A 413 1.52 0.77 -15.11
C THR A 413 3.02 1.07 -14.93
N LEU A 414 3.45 1.37 -13.69
CA LEU A 414 4.88 1.55 -13.38
C LEU A 414 5.67 0.28 -13.64
N ARG A 415 5.11 -0.87 -13.24
CA ARG A 415 5.72 -2.17 -13.48
C ARG A 415 5.90 -2.41 -14.98
N ASP A 416 4.85 -2.26 -15.76
CA ASP A 416 4.88 -2.53 -17.20
C ASP A 416 5.82 -1.59 -17.96
N ARG A 417 5.83 -0.30 -17.60
CA ARG A 417 6.63 0.71 -18.29
C ARG A 417 8.10 0.72 -17.89
N LEU A 418 8.40 0.42 -16.64
CA LEU A 418 9.73 0.67 -16.07
C LEU A 418 10.45 -0.60 -15.61
N LEU A 419 9.74 -1.65 -15.18
CA LEU A 419 10.34 -2.85 -14.62
C LEU A 419 10.37 -4.01 -15.60
N LYS A 420 9.28 -4.26 -16.33
CA LYS A 420 9.13 -5.34 -17.28
C LYS A 420 9.81 -5.00 -18.61
N LEU A 421 11.13 -4.92 -18.58
CA LEU A 421 11.98 -4.68 -19.75
C LEU A 421 12.81 -5.92 -20.03
N GLY A 422 12.74 -6.42 -21.26
CA GLY A 422 13.65 -7.47 -21.71
C GLY A 422 15.09 -6.98 -21.57
N VAL A 423 15.97 -7.81 -21.03
CA VAL A 423 17.40 -7.47 -20.85
C VAL A 423 18.26 -8.68 -21.14
N TRP A 424 19.39 -8.46 -21.77
CA TRP A 424 20.49 -9.39 -21.82
C TRP A 424 21.64 -8.88 -20.96
N ILE A 425 22.30 -9.77 -20.19
CA ILE A 425 23.26 -9.41 -19.16
C ILE A 425 24.64 -9.94 -19.52
N GLU A 426 25.60 -9.05 -19.51
CA GLU A 426 27.01 -9.37 -19.61
C GLU A 426 27.72 -9.09 -18.28
N THR A 427 28.52 -10.01 -17.80
CA THR A 427 29.33 -9.82 -16.59
C THR A 427 30.81 -9.96 -16.89
N SER A 428 31.58 -9.06 -16.29
CA SER A 428 33.02 -9.11 -16.26
C SER A 428 33.51 -8.96 -14.82
N VAL A 429 34.81 -9.12 -14.60
CA VAL A 429 35.41 -8.94 -13.25
C VAL A 429 35.10 -7.56 -12.66
N ARG A 430 34.93 -6.53 -13.49
CA ARG A 430 34.78 -5.15 -13.02
C ARG A 430 33.38 -4.58 -13.13
N ARG A 431 32.49 -5.17 -13.92
CA ARG A 431 31.16 -4.59 -14.19
C ARG A 431 30.15 -5.62 -14.66
N VAL A 432 28.88 -5.30 -14.38
CA VAL A 432 27.72 -5.95 -14.99
C VAL A 432 27.11 -4.94 -15.98
N VAL A 433 26.89 -5.36 -17.22
CA VAL A 433 26.28 -4.55 -18.27
C VAL A 433 24.89 -5.10 -18.53
N LEU A 434 23.89 -4.21 -18.48
CA LEU A 434 22.49 -4.51 -18.79
C LEU A 434 22.18 -3.96 -20.18
N HIS A 435 22.04 -4.83 -21.18
CA HIS A 435 21.63 -4.47 -22.53
C HIS A 435 20.10 -4.41 -22.61
N LEU A 436 19.55 -3.21 -22.51
CA LEU A 436 18.12 -2.95 -22.60
C LEU A 436 17.73 -2.65 -24.06
N PRO A 437 16.47 -2.95 -24.49
CA PRO A 437 16.03 -2.70 -25.85
C PRO A 437 16.06 -1.22 -26.21
N MET A 438 16.69 -0.85 -27.34
CA MET A 438 16.71 0.52 -27.85
C MET A 438 15.32 1.10 -28.08
N GLY A 439 14.39 0.27 -28.53
CA GLY A 439 13.00 0.67 -28.83
C GLY A 439 12.10 0.81 -27.61
N THR A 440 12.64 0.85 -26.38
CA THR A 440 11.83 1.03 -25.16
C THR A 440 11.17 2.40 -25.13
N PRO A 441 9.80 2.51 -25.14
CA PRO A 441 9.10 3.81 -25.23
C PRO A 441 9.39 4.76 -24.08
N PHE A 442 9.71 4.21 -22.88
CA PHE A 442 9.93 4.96 -21.63
C PHE A 442 11.41 5.00 -21.21
N ALA A 443 12.33 4.90 -22.19
CA ALA A 443 13.78 4.88 -21.94
C ALA A 443 14.26 6.18 -21.27
N ASP A 444 13.71 7.32 -21.62
CA ASP A 444 14.10 8.60 -21.05
C ASP A 444 13.60 8.78 -19.62
N GLU A 445 12.36 8.36 -19.32
CA GLU A 445 11.84 8.30 -17.97
C GLU A 445 12.70 7.38 -17.10
N TRP A 446 13.04 6.20 -17.61
CA TRP A 446 13.88 5.24 -16.93
C TRP A 446 15.26 5.85 -16.58
N ARG A 447 15.93 6.49 -17.54
CA ARG A 447 17.21 7.17 -17.33
C ARG A 447 17.11 8.32 -16.32
N ARG A 448 16.03 9.11 -16.37
CA ARG A 448 15.78 10.20 -15.40
C ARG A 448 15.61 9.65 -13.99
N ILE A 449 14.85 8.58 -13.84
CA ILE A 449 14.66 7.91 -12.54
C ILE A 449 16.00 7.33 -12.06
N ALA A 450 16.74 6.62 -12.92
CA ALA A 450 18.05 6.08 -12.57
C ALA A 450 19.01 7.17 -12.04
N ARG A 451 19.06 8.33 -12.71
CA ARG A 451 19.86 9.48 -12.24
C ARG A 451 19.37 10.00 -10.88
N SER A 452 18.07 10.04 -10.65
CA SER A 452 17.49 10.51 -9.39
C SER A 452 17.80 9.60 -8.18
N ILE A 453 18.16 8.34 -8.42
CA ILE A 453 18.61 7.38 -7.41
C ILE A 453 20.15 7.23 -7.36
N GLY A 454 20.89 8.06 -8.09
CA GLY A 454 22.34 8.16 -7.99
C GLY A 454 23.13 7.55 -9.16
N ALA A 455 22.45 7.07 -10.24
CA ALA A 455 23.16 6.64 -11.43
C ALA A 455 23.84 7.85 -12.12
N VAL A 456 25.08 7.64 -12.55
CA VAL A 456 25.88 8.62 -13.30
C VAL A 456 26.06 8.13 -14.75
N PRO A 457 26.33 9.02 -15.71
CA PRO A 457 26.74 8.61 -17.05
C PRO A 457 27.95 7.68 -16.97
N ALA A 458 27.92 6.57 -17.75
CA ALA A 458 29.01 5.59 -17.80
C ALA A 458 30.15 6.04 -18.74
#